data_8256d4ba39507c21530acd5dfe67bc0e
#
_entry.id   8256d4ba39507c21530acd5dfe67bc0e
#
_cell.length_a   1.000
_cell.length_b   1.000
_cell.length_c   1.000
_cell.angle_alpha   90.00
_cell.angle_beta   90.00
_cell.angle_gamma   90.00
#
_symmetry.space_group_name_H-M   'P 1'
#
loop_
_entity.id
_entity.type
_entity.pdbx_description
1 polymer ?
#
loop_
_entity_poly.entity_id
_entity_poly.type
_entity_poly.pdbx_seq_one_letter_code
_entity_poly.pdbx_strand_id
1 'polypeptide(L)'
;MMADALRVVLVDDEDLVRSGLRLLLSNAPDIEVVAEASNGRDAVATVLDVQPDVVLMDIRMPVMDGIAAVEKILSVHAVPIIMLTAFDTDSFILRALRAGAAGFLLKSTPPESLMAAVRAAAAGQPLLSPQVVDKLVGMQSPALSDAQSHHARTRLSTLSSREREIAGLVAQGLNNQDIADQLVVSLATVKSYMQHILKKIGGTSRVHIAIMVLEARG
;
A
#
# COMPACT_ATOMS: atom_id res chain seq x y z
N MET A 1 11.98 13.00 -24.31
CA MET A 1 11.12 11.82 -24.17
C MET A 1 10.10 12.16 -23.10
N MET A 2 8.82 12.24 -23.47
CA MET A 2 7.75 12.35 -22.45
C MET A 2 7.74 10.99 -21.71
N ALA A 3 7.82 11.03 -20.38
CA ALA A 3 7.60 9.81 -19.60
C ALA A 3 6.17 9.31 -19.90
N ASP A 4 6.00 8.01 -20.04
CA ASP A 4 4.67 7.42 -20.22
C ASP A 4 3.81 7.79 -19.01
N ALA A 5 2.55 8.13 -19.24
CA ALA A 5 1.61 8.47 -18.18
C ALA A 5 1.41 7.26 -17.25
N LEU A 6 1.29 7.53 -15.95
CA LEU A 6 0.99 6.50 -14.95
C LEU A 6 -0.41 5.95 -15.19
N ARG A 7 -0.50 4.65 -15.40
CA ARG A 7 -1.73 3.93 -15.70
C ARG A 7 -2.47 3.56 -14.41
N VAL A 8 -3.66 4.11 -14.23
CA VAL A 8 -4.45 3.94 -13.01
C VAL A 8 -5.74 3.17 -13.29
N VAL A 9 -6.08 2.21 -12.43
CA VAL A 9 -7.40 1.57 -12.38
C VAL A 9 -8.19 2.16 -11.22
N LEU A 10 -9.44 2.58 -11.47
CA LEU A 10 -10.38 3.04 -10.46
C LEU A 10 -11.38 1.94 -10.11
N VAL A 11 -11.55 1.68 -8.83
CA VAL A 11 -12.49 0.66 -8.34
C VAL A 11 -13.36 1.26 -7.23
N ASP A 12 -14.64 1.41 -7.50
CA ASP A 12 -15.63 1.97 -6.57
C ASP A 12 -17.03 1.53 -7.05
N ASP A 13 -17.96 1.20 -6.16
CA ASP A 13 -19.31 0.81 -6.58
C ASP A 13 -20.23 1.99 -6.90
N GLU A 14 -19.84 3.20 -6.50
CA GLU A 14 -20.57 4.43 -6.77
C GLU A 14 -20.12 5.08 -8.10
N ASP A 15 -20.96 5.05 -9.14
CA ASP A 15 -20.66 5.63 -10.46
C ASP A 15 -20.29 7.12 -10.40
N LEU A 16 -20.93 7.88 -9.49
CA LEU A 16 -20.67 9.31 -9.32
C LEU A 16 -19.26 9.55 -8.75
N VAL A 17 -18.83 8.71 -7.80
CA VAL A 17 -17.50 8.79 -7.20
C VAL A 17 -16.44 8.43 -8.25
N ARG A 18 -16.62 7.35 -9.03
CA ARG A 18 -15.69 6.98 -10.09
C ARG A 18 -15.56 8.09 -11.14
N SER A 19 -16.70 8.65 -11.59
CA SER A 19 -16.71 9.75 -12.57
C SER A 19 -16.00 10.99 -12.02
N GLY A 20 -16.20 11.30 -10.73
CA GLY A 20 -15.53 12.41 -10.06
C GLY A 20 -14.01 12.18 -9.97
N LEU A 21 -13.58 11.01 -9.54
CA LEU A 21 -12.15 10.66 -9.45
C LEU A 21 -11.48 10.69 -10.82
N ARG A 22 -12.13 10.16 -11.85
CA ARG A 22 -11.62 10.24 -13.23
C ARG A 22 -11.44 11.69 -13.69
N LEU A 23 -12.43 12.54 -13.44
CA LEU A 23 -12.34 13.95 -13.79
C LEU A 23 -11.21 14.66 -13.03
N LEU A 24 -11.02 14.36 -11.75
CA LEU A 24 -9.92 14.91 -10.94
C LEU A 24 -8.55 14.48 -11.49
N LEU A 25 -8.37 13.20 -11.79
CA LEU A 25 -7.11 12.66 -12.30
C LEU A 25 -6.80 13.12 -13.73
N SER A 26 -7.82 13.41 -14.56
CA SER A 26 -7.61 13.93 -15.93
C SER A 26 -6.97 15.32 -15.98
N ASN A 27 -6.93 16.05 -14.85
CA ASN A 27 -6.19 17.31 -14.76
C ASN A 27 -4.66 17.12 -14.63
N ALA A 28 -4.19 15.89 -14.42
CA ALA A 28 -2.77 15.56 -14.34
C ALA A 28 -2.32 14.90 -15.65
N PRO A 29 -1.51 15.57 -16.49
CA PRO A 29 -1.12 15.05 -17.80
C PRO A 29 -0.22 13.81 -17.74
N ASP A 30 0.32 13.49 -16.56
CA ASP A 30 1.17 12.36 -16.25
C ASP A 30 0.41 11.19 -15.61
N ILE A 31 -0.95 11.24 -15.52
CA ILE A 31 -1.80 10.20 -14.95
C ILE A 31 -2.93 9.88 -15.94
N GLU A 32 -3.11 8.60 -16.24
CA GLU A 32 -4.18 8.11 -17.12
C GLU A 32 -5.02 7.05 -16.42
N VAL A 33 -6.35 7.25 -16.38
CA VAL A 33 -7.28 6.22 -15.94
C VAL A 33 -7.54 5.26 -17.10
N VAL A 34 -6.94 4.09 -17.06
CA VAL A 34 -6.97 3.11 -18.16
C VAL A 34 -8.15 2.13 -18.08
N ALA A 35 -8.73 1.93 -16.89
CA ALA A 35 -9.93 1.10 -16.71
C ALA A 35 -10.63 1.42 -15.39
N GLU A 36 -11.88 0.94 -15.28
CA GLU A 36 -12.73 1.06 -14.10
C GLU A 36 -13.38 -0.27 -13.75
N ALA A 37 -13.70 -0.48 -12.47
CA ALA A 37 -14.50 -1.61 -12.01
C ALA A 37 -15.45 -1.15 -10.89
N SER A 38 -16.59 -1.82 -10.74
CA SER A 38 -17.63 -1.49 -9.77
C SER A 38 -17.70 -2.44 -8.57
N ASN A 39 -16.83 -3.41 -8.49
CA ASN A 39 -16.72 -4.36 -7.37
C ASN A 39 -15.37 -5.06 -7.39
N GLY A 40 -15.01 -5.72 -6.29
CA GLY A 40 -13.70 -6.36 -6.15
C GLY A 40 -13.47 -7.53 -7.10
N ARG A 41 -14.51 -8.27 -7.52
CA ARG A 41 -14.35 -9.38 -8.48
C ARG A 41 -13.92 -8.88 -9.85
N ASP A 42 -14.61 -7.86 -10.35
CA ASP A 42 -14.29 -7.26 -11.64
C ASP A 42 -12.94 -6.54 -11.57
N ALA A 43 -12.62 -5.93 -10.43
CA ALA A 43 -11.32 -5.32 -10.20
C ALA A 43 -10.16 -6.31 -10.36
N VAL A 44 -10.28 -7.54 -9.82
CA VAL A 44 -9.24 -8.57 -10.00
C VAL A 44 -9.04 -8.88 -11.47
N ALA A 45 -10.12 -9.11 -12.22
CA ALA A 45 -10.03 -9.40 -13.66
C ALA A 45 -9.43 -8.22 -14.43
N THR A 46 -9.91 -6.99 -14.18
CA THR A 46 -9.45 -5.76 -14.83
C THR A 46 -7.96 -5.51 -14.58
N VAL A 47 -7.49 -5.61 -13.33
CA VAL A 47 -6.08 -5.38 -12.99
C VAL A 47 -5.16 -6.39 -13.69
N LEU A 48 -5.56 -7.66 -13.76
CA LEU A 48 -4.78 -8.69 -14.46
C LEU A 48 -4.72 -8.48 -15.98
N ASP A 49 -5.78 -7.95 -16.57
CA ASP A 49 -5.87 -7.70 -18.01
C ASP A 49 -5.05 -6.46 -18.40
N VAL A 50 -5.23 -5.33 -17.68
CA VAL A 50 -4.61 -4.05 -18.07
C VAL A 50 -3.24 -3.79 -17.44
N GLN A 51 -2.87 -4.51 -16.38
CA GLN A 51 -1.60 -4.36 -15.65
C GLN A 51 -1.25 -2.89 -15.37
N PRO A 52 -2.02 -2.20 -14.50
CA PRO A 52 -1.81 -0.79 -14.19
C PRO A 52 -0.58 -0.55 -13.31
N ASP A 53 -0.12 0.70 -13.24
CA ASP A 53 0.93 1.13 -12.33
C ASP A 53 0.42 1.35 -10.91
N VAL A 54 -0.86 1.73 -10.75
CA VAL A 54 -1.52 1.98 -9.45
C VAL A 54 -3.00 1.60 -9.54
N VAL A 55 -3.54 1.08 -8.43
CA VAL A 55 -4.99 0.87 -8.27
C VAL A 55 -5.50 1.78 -7.15
N LEU A 56 -6.58 2.53 -7.42
CA LEU A 56 -7.39 3.21 -6.40
C LEU A 56 -8.63 2.36 -6.15
N MET A 57 -8.84 1.90 -4.92
CA MET A 57 -9.87 0.91 -4.60
C MET A 57 -10.69 1.29 -3.38
N ASP A 58 -11.99 1.33 -3.53
CA ASP A 58 -12.89 1.45 -2.37
C ASP A 58 -12.85 0.20 -1.49
N ILE A 59 -13.09 0.41 -0.18
CA ILE A 59 -13.10 -0.67 0.80
C ILE A 59 -14.40 -1.46 0.73
N ARG A 60 -15.54 -0.75 0.67
CA ARG A 60 -16.86 -1.38 0.79
C ARG A 60 -17.58 -1.44 -0.54
N MET A 61 -17.57 -2.59 -1.14
CA MET A 61 -18.22 -2.86 -2.41
C MET A 61 -19.05 -4.14 -2.35
N PRO A 62 -20.11 -4.25 -3.16
CA PRO A 62 -20.90 -5.49 -3.27
C PRO A 62 -20.09 -6.60 -3.95
N VAL A 63 -20.57 -7.84 -3.85
CA VAL A 63 -19.99 -9.05 -4.48
C VAL A 63 -18.65 -9.47 -3.87
N MET A 64 -17.67 -8.56 -3.81
CA MET A 64 -16.36 -8.73 -3.16
C MET A 64 -15.88 -7.38 -2.66
N ASP A 65 -15.56 -7.29 -1.37
CA ASP A 65 -15.02 -6.06 -0.78
C ASP A 65 -13.59 -5.79 -1.27
N GLY A 66 -13.14 -4.53 -1.10
CA GLY A 66 -11.83 -4.11 -1.57
C GLY A 66 -10.67 -4.83 -0.86
N ILE A 67 -10.83 -5.22 0.41
CA ILE A 67 -9.77 -5.92 1.16
C ILE A 67 -9.55 -7.32 0.59
N ALA A 68 -10.63 -8.06 0.33
CA ALA A 68 -10.56 -9.37 -0.30
C ALA A 68 -10.02 -9.28 -1.75
N ALA A 69 -10.33 -8.19 -2.46
CA ALA A 69 -9.77 -7.93 -3.79
C ALA A 69 -8.26 -7.66 -3.73
N VAL A 70 -7.77 -6.86 -2.76
CA VAL A 70 -6.33 -6.63 -2.52
C VAL A 70 -5.59 -7.95 -2.34
N GLU A 71 -6.05 -8.82 -1.44
CA GLU A 71 -5.43 -10.12 -1.19
C GLU A 71 -5.32 -10.96 -2.48
N LYS A 72 -6.40 -11.02 -3.27
CA LYS A 72 -6.42 -11.78 -4.52
C LYS A 72 -5.52 -11.19 -5.59
N ILE A 73 -5.55 -9.87 -5.79
CA ILE A 73 -4.70 -9.20 -6.77
C ILE A 73 -3.22 -9.44 -6.41
N LEU A 74 -2.85 -9.15 -5.16
CA LEU A 74 -1.45 -9.22 -4.73
C LEU A 74 -0.90 -10.65 -4.63
N SER A 75 -1.77 -11.67 -4.57
CA SER A 75 -1.34 -13.08 -4.64
C SER A 75 -0.81 -13.48 -6.03
N VAL A 76 -1.19 -12.75 -7.09
CA VAL A 76 -0.87 -13.07 -8.49
C VAL A 76 -0.16 -11.95 -9.25
N HIS A 77 -0.36 -10.70 -8.84
CA HIS A 77 0.22 -9.53 -9.50
C HIS A 77 0.64 -8.46 -8.48
N ALA A 78 1.91 -8.08 -8.50
CA ALA A 78 2.45 -7.06 -7.60
C ALA A 78 2.18 -5.65 -8.17
N VAL A 79 1.20 -4.95 -7.60
CA VAL A 79 0.83 -3.57 -7.96
C VAL A 79 0.52 -2.77 -6.70
N PRO A 80 0.93 -1.51 -6.59
CA PRO A 80 0.53 -0.66 -5.47
C PRO A 80 -0.99 -0.39 -5.51
N ILE A 81 -1.67 -0.70 -4.41
CA ILE A 81 -3.11 -0.48 -4.24
C ILE A 81 -3.31 0.54 -3.12
N ILE A 82 -3.92 1.68 -3.44
CA ILE A 82 -4.32 2.71 -2.48
C ILE A 82 -5.80 2.49 -2.17
N MET A 83 -6.12 2.27 -0.90
CA MET A 83 -7.51 2.15 -0.48
C MET A 83 -8.16 3.52 -0.35
N LEU A 84 -9.37 3.65 -0.86
CA LEU A 84 -10.23 4.82 -0.68
C LEU A 84 -11.28 4.52 0.38
N THR A 85 -11.60 5.48 1.23
CA THR A 85 -12.64 5.30 2.25
C THR A 85 -13.39 6.61 2.50
N ALA A 86 -14.69 6.48 2.74
CA ALA A 86 -15.52 7.63 3.16
C ALA A 86 -15.35 7.95 4.66
N PHE A 87 -14.91 6.99 5.47
CA PHE A 87 -14.83 7.10 6.92
C PHE A 87 -13.54 6.57 7.49
N ASP A 88 -13.03 7.26 8.52
CA ASP A 88 -11.84 6.88 9.29
C ASP A 88 -12.22 5.76 10.31
N THR A 89 -12.44 4.55 9.80
CA THR A 89 -12.74 3.40 10.68
C THR A 89 -11.47 2.57 10.83
N ASP A 90 -10.80 2.78 11.94
CA ASP A 90 -9.48 2.22 12.26
C ASP A 90 -9.33 0.71 11.98
N SER A 91 -10.37 -0.09 12.23
CA SER A 91 -10.34 -1.54 12.00
C SER A 91 -10.20 -1.94 10.52
N PHE A 92 -10.75 -1.16 9.59
CA PHE A 92 -10.60 -1.41 8.15
C PHE A 92 -9.21 -1.04 7.64
N ILE A 93 -8.64 0.04 8.16
CA ILE A 93 -7.29 0.50 7.81
C ILE A 93 -6.28 -0.60 8.11
N LEU A 94 -6.28 -1.13 9.33
CA LEU A 94 -5.35 -2.18 9.73
C LEU A 94 -5.51 -3.45 8.89
N ARG A 95 -6.76 -3.87 8.60
CA ARG A 95 -7.02 -5.03 7.75
C ARG A 95 -6.54 -4.82 6.32
N ALA A 96 -6.79 -3.65 5.72
CA ALA A 96 -6.34 -3.32 4.37
C ALA A 96 -4.80 -3.33 4.26
N LEU A 97 -4.11 -2.78 5.26
CA LEU A 97 -2.66 -2.75 5.29
C LEU A 97 -2.07 -4.16 5.48
N ARG A 98 -2.68 -5.00 6.32
CA ARG A 98 -2.30 -6.43 6.45
C ARG A 98 -2.54 -7.22 5.17
N ALA A 99 -3.60 -6.91 4.43
CA ALA A 99 -3.87 -7.48 3.12
C ALA A 99 -2.80 -7.06 2.07
N GLY A 100 -2.00 -6.03 2.37
CA GLY A 100 -0.90 -5.59 1.53
C GLY A 100 -1.14 -4.28 0.78
N ALA A 101 -2.20 -3.54 1.10
CA ALA A 101 -2.42 -2.23 0.52
C ALA A 101 -1.19 -1.32 0.72
N ALA A 102 -0.85 -0.52 -0.28
CA ALA A 102 0.27 0.42 -0.24
C ALA A 102 0.00 1.63 0.66
N GLY A 103 -1.27 1.95 0.86
CA GLY A 103 -1.73 3.04 1.71
C GLY A 103 -3.24 3.20 1.66
N PHE A 104 -3.73 4.27 2.26
CA PHE A 104 -5.15 4.63 2.18
C PHE A 104 -5.32 6.15 2.13
N LEU A 105 -6.44 6.58 1.58
CA LEU A 105 -6.86 7.98 1.50
C LEU A 105 -8.35 8.09 1.81
N LEU A 106 -8.75 9.23 2.33
CA LEU A 106 -10.16 9.57 2.43
C LEU A 106 -10.70 9.95 1.04
N LYS A 107 -11.92 9.58 0.70
CA LYS A 107 -12.59 10.05 -0.54
C LYS A 107 -12.72 11.58 -0.59
N SER A 108 -12.64 12.25 0.57
CA SER A 108 -12.59 13.71 0.70
C SER A 108 -11.17 14.31 0.55
N THR A 109 -10.16 13.50 0.27
CA THR A 109 -8.78 13.99 0.07
C THR A 109 -8.73 15.01 -1.07
N PRO A 110 -8.06 16.17 -0.87
CA PRO A 110 -7.92 17.18 -1.93
C PRO A 110 -7.29 16.59 -3.21
N PRO A 111 -7.70 17.06 -4.40
CA PRO A 111 -7.21 16.53 -5.68
C PRO A 111 -5.70 16.48 -5.80
N GLU A 112 -5.00 17.52 -5.38
CA GLU A 112 -3.54 17.60 -5.41
C GLU A 112 -2.87 16.52 -4.56
N SER A 113 -3.43 16.25 -3.37
CA SER A 113 -2.95 15.20 -2.47
C SER A 113 -3.23 13.80 -3.03
N LEU A 114 -4.37 13.59 -3.70
CA LEU A 114 -4.69 12.34 -4.40
C LEU A 114 -3.68 12.07 -5.52
N MET A 115 -3.42 13.05 -6.39
CA MET A 115 -2.44 12.92 -7.47
C MET A 115 -1.02 12.69 -6.94
N ALA A 116 -0.63 13.39 -5.86
CA ALA A 116 0.66 13.18 -5.21
C ALA A 116 0.78 11.75 -4.65
N ALA A 117 -0.27 11.22 -4.05
CA ALA A 117 -0.29 9.85 -3.54
C ALA A 117 -0.18 8.79 -4.66
N VAL A 118 -0.85 9.01 -5.81
CA VAL A 118 -0.71 8.13 -6.99
C VAL A 118 0.74 8.08 -7.45
N ARG A 119 1.40 9.23 -7.60
CA ARG A 119 2.82 9.31 -7.98
C ARG A 119 3.74 8.64 -6.95
N ALA A 120 3.49 8.88 -5.67
CA ALA A 120 4.26 8.29 -4.58
C ALA A 120 4.11 6.76 -4.56
N ALA A 121 2.89 6.23 -4.77
CA ALA A 121 2.63 4.80 -4.87
C ALA A 121 3.40 4.16 -6.04
N ALA A 122 3.29 4.73 -7.23
CA ALA A 122 4.01 4.25 -8.42
C ALA A 122 5.54 4.27 -8.21
N ALA A 123 6.05 5.26 -7.48
CA ALA A 123 7.47 5.35 -7.11
C ALA A 123 7.87 4.40 -5.95
N GLY A 124 6.94 3.63 -5.38
CA GLY A 124 7.17 2.77 -4.22
C GLY A 124 7.49 3.53 -2.94
N GLN A 125 7.03 4.79 -2.84
CA GLN A 125 7.21 5.63 -1.66
C GLN A 125 6.15 5.32 -0.60
N PRO A 126 6.42 5.55 0.70
CA PRO A 126 5.44 5.34 1.74
C PRO A 126 4.27 6.31 1.61
N LEU A 127 3.05 5.79 1.70
CA LEU A 127 1.81 6.56 1.69
C LEU A 127 1.20 6.73 3.09
N LEU A 128 1.88 6.24 4.11
CA LEU A 128 1.45 6.38 5.50
C LEU A 128 2.17 7.56 6.15
N SER A 129 1.40 8.48 6.72
CA SER A 129 1.98 9.50 7.58
C SER A 129 2.48 8.85 8.89
N PRO A 130 3.48 9.45 9.57
CA PRO A 130 3.91 8.99 10.89
C PRO A 130 2.75 8.86 11.89
N GLN A 131 1.76 9.77 11.83
CA GLN A 131 0.57 9.74 12.69
C GLN A 131 -0.30 8.48 12.46
N VAL A 132 -0.35 7.97 11.23
CA VAL A 132 -1.06 6.73 10.93
C VAL A 132 -0.28 5.53 11.43
N VAL A 133 1.04 5.55 11.32
CA VAL A 133 1.91 4.53 11.92
C VAL A 133 1.74 4.54 13.44
N ASP A 134 1.74 5.71 14.09
CA ASP A 134 1.52 5.85 15.53
C ASP A 134 0.12 5.37 15.97
N LYS A 135 -0.91 5.68 15.19
CA LYS A 135 -2.27 5.13 15.41
C LYS A 135 -2.27 3.60 15.29
N LEU A 136 -1.63 3.03 14.29
CA LEU A 136 -1.50 1.59 14.12
C LEU A 136 -0.78 0.93 15.29
N VAL A 137 0.24 1.60 15.84
CA VAL A 137 0.94 1.18 17.07
C VAL A 137 0.04 1.29 18.30
N GLY A 138 -0.70 2.40 18.44
CA GLY A 138 -1.62 2.63 19.57
C GLY A 138 -2.88 1.74 19.54
N MET A 139 -3.26 1.23 18.37
CA MET A 139 -4.36 0.27 18.18
C MET A 139 -3.96 -1.19 18.48
N GLN A 140 -2.73 -1.44 18.87
CA GLN A 140 -2.34 -2.72 19.44
C GLN A 140 -3.06 -2.89 20.78
N SER A 141 -4.34 -3.32 20.70
CA SER A 141 -5.06 -3.88 21.84
C SER A 141 -4.22 -5.01 22.43
N PRO A 142 -4.24 -5.22 23.77
CA PRO A 142 -3.46 -6.26 24.44
C PRO A 142 -3.77 -7.70 24.03
N ALA A 143 -4.47 -7.91 22.92
CA ALA A 143 -4.84 -9.19 22.34
C ALA A 143 -4.32 -9.40 20.91
N LEU A 144 -3.12 -8.92 20.55
CA LEU A 144 -2.38 -9.62 19.50
C LEU A 144 -2.16 -11.02 20.05
N SER A 145 -2.76 -12.01 19.41
CA SER A 145 -2.56 -13.39 19.88
C SER A 145 -1.06 -13.67 19.86
N ASP A 146 -0.55 -14.33 20.90
CA ASP A 146 0.84 -14.80 20.96
C ASP A 146 1.28 -15.47 19.64
N ALA A 147 0.33 -16.04 18.90
CA ALA A 147 0.52 -16.60 17.57
C ALA A 147 0.93 -15.59 16.50
N GLN A 148 0.39 -14.38 16.50
CA GLN A 148 0.74 -13.34 15.49
C GLN A 148 2.13 -12.77 15.76
N SER A 149 2.42 -12.44 17.01
CA SER A 149 3.77 -11.99 17.40
C SER A 149 4.83 -13.08 17.16
N HIS A 150 4.51 -14.34 17.43
CA HIS A 150 5.40 -15.46 17.13
C HIS A 150 5.63 -15.62 15.61
N HIS A 151 4.58 -15.54 14.81
CA HIS A 151 4.69 -15.59 13.34
C HIS A 151 5.56 -14.44 12.80
N ALA A 152 5.35 -13.21 13.26
CA ALA A 152 6.13 -12.06 12.86
C ALA A 152 7.62 -12.22 13.25
N ARG A 153 7.92 -12.67 14.48
CA ARG A 153 9.29 -12.97 14.93
C ARG A 153 9.95 -14.03 14.06
N THR A 154 9.24 -15.12 13.75
CA THR A 154 9.73 -16.19 12.89
C THR A 154 10.08 -15.69 11.49
N ARG A 155 9.21 -14.88 10.87
CA ARG A 155 9.48 -14.29 9.55
C ARG A 155 10.66 -13.33 9.59
N LEU A 156 10.73 -12.46 10.58
CA LEU A 156 11.84 -11.51 10.72
C LEU A 156 13.17 -12.18 11.06
N SER A 157 13.17 -13.36 11.67
CA SER A 157 14.41 -14.11 11.93
C SER A 157 15.11 -14.59 10.65
N THR A 158 14.39 -14.68 9.52
CA THR A 158 14.97 -15.05 8.20
C THR A 158 15.75 -13.90 7.56
N LEU A 159 15.61 -12.68 8.08
CA LEU A 159 16.33 -11.51 7.57
C LEU A 159 17.78 -11.50 8.04
N SER A 160 18.70 -11.11 7.15
CA SER A 160 20.07 -10.79 7.52
C SER A 160 20.11 -9.57 8.45
N SER A 161 21.25 -9.33 9.10
CA SER A 161 21.43 -8.17 9.98
C SER A 161 21.13 -6.85 9.26
N ARG A 162 21.59 -6.72 8.01
CA ARG A 162 21.36 -5.50 7.21
C ARG A 162 19.91 -5.34 6.76
N GLU A 163 19.25 -6.43 6.37
CA GLU A 163 17.82 -6.42 6.05
C GLU A 163 16.97 -6.06 7.28
N ARG A 164 17.32 -6.56 8.44
CA ARG A 164 16.62 -6.26 9.70
C ARG A 164 16.80 -4.80 10.11
N GLU A 165 17.99 -4.23 9.93
CA GLU A 165 18.27 -2.82 10.15
C GLU A 165 17.38 -1.94 9.25
N ILE A 166 17.33 -2.25 7.95
CA ILE A 166 16.47 -1.53 6.99
C ILE A 166 14.99 -1.69 7.34
N ALA A 167 14.54 -2.89 7.69
CA ALA A 167 13.15 -3.11 8.13
C ALA A 167 12.81 -2.29 9.38
N GLY A 168 13.74 -2.13 10.31
CA GLY A 168 13.60 -1.28 11.49
C GLY A 168 13.43 0.21 11.15
N LEU A 169 14.19 0.72 10.17
CA LEU A 169 14.08 2.10 9.69
C LEU A 169 12.77 2.33 8.91
N VAL A 170 12.32 1.32 8.17
CA VAL A 170 11.00 1.34 7.52
C VAL A 170 9.88 1.46 8.54
N ALA A 171 9.95 0.72 9.65
CA ALA A 171 8.98 0.79 10.73
C ALA A 171 8.99 2.13 11.49
N GLN A 172 10.08 2.90 11.39
CA GLN A 172 10.18 4.27 11.90
C GLN A 172 9.63 5.31 10.91
N GLY A 173 9.15 4.89 9.75
CA GLY A 173 8.56 5.78 8.74
C GLY A 173 9.55 6.44 7.78
N LEU A 174 10.86 6.13 7.84
CA LEU A 174 11.86 6.73 6.97
C LEU A 174 11.59 6.35 5.51
N ASN A 175 11.69 7.28 4.57
CA ASN A 175 11.61 6.99 3.14
C ASN A 175 12.93 6.35 2.62
N ASN A 176 12.93 5.89 1.36
CA ASN A 176 14.12 5.20 0.82
C ASN A 176 15.35 6.09 0.70
N GLN A 177 15.17 7.41 0.49
CA GLN A 177 16.29 8.35 0.44
C GLN A 177 16.88 8.55 1.84
N ASP A 178 16.04 8.76 2.85
CA ASP A 178 16.49 8.90 4.25
C ASP A 178 17.26 7.65 4.72
N ILE A 179 16.77 6.45 4.34
CA ILE A 179 17.45 5.18 4.62
C ILE A 179 18.79 5.10 3.89
N ALA A 180 18.84 5.50 2.62
CA ALA A 180 20.07 5.51 1.84
C ALA A 180 21.13 6.44 2.45
N ASP A 181 20.70 7.63 2.85
CA ASP A 181 21.56 8.64 3.47
C ASP A 181 22.06 8.17 4.84
N GLN A 182 21.18 7.65 5.68
CA GLN A 182 21.52 7.16 7.02
C GLN A 182 22.47 5.95 6.98
N LEU A 183 22.29 5.06 6.01
CA LEU A 183 23.09 3.85 5.89
C LEU A 183 24.30 3.98 4.95
N VAL A 184 24.48 5.17 4.36
CA VAL A 184 25.55 5.51 3.41
C VAL A 184 25.59 4.50 2.24
N VAL A 185 24.43 4.26 1.62
CA VAL A 185 24.28 3.38 0.45
C VAL A 185 23.50 4.08 -0.67
N SER A 186 23.51 3.52 -1.87
CA SER A 186 22.71 4.07 -2.97
C SER A 186 21.20 3.81 -2.79
N LEU A 187 20.37 4.69 -3.35
CA LEU A 187 18.92 4.49 -3.41
C LEU A 187 18.55 3.16 -4.09
N ALA A 188 19.29 2.77 -5.14
CA ALA A 188 19.11 1.49 -5.82
C ALA A 188 19.38 0.30 -4.89
N THR A 189 20.40 0.42 -4.02
CA THR A 189 20.71 -0.59 -3.01
C THR A 189 19.57 -0.75 -2.00
N VAL A 190 18.98 0.36 -1.52
CA VAL A 190 17.84 0.30 -0.61
C VAL A 190 16.64 -0.37 -1.29
N LYS A 191 16.32 0.01 -2.54
CA LYS A 191 15.23 -0.63 -3.31
C LYS A 191 15.44 -2.14 -3.47
N SER A 192 16.67 -2.59 -3.74
CA SER A 192 17.01 -4.02 -3.83
C SER A 192 16.79 -4.74 -2.49
N TYR A 193 17.24 -4.15 -1.38
CA TYR A 193 16.99 -4.70 -0.05
C TYR A 193 15.50 -4.79 0.26
N MET A 194 14.71 -3.76 -0.07
CA MET A 194 13.25 -3.77 0.11
C MET A 194 12.59 -4.95 -0.60
N GLN A 195 12.98 -5.22 -1.85
CA GLN A 195 12.47 -6.37 -2.61
C GLN A 195 12.86 -7.71 -1.94
N HIS A 196 14.09 -7.85 -1.48
CA HIS A 196 14.55 -9.06 -0.79
C HIS A 196 13.85 -9.27 0.55
N ILE A 197 13.66 -8.19 1.34
CA ILE A 197 12.91 -8.25 2.59
C ILE A 197 11.49 -8.72 2.32
N LEU A 198 10.76 -8.06 1.40
CA LEU A 198 9.39 -8.42 1.04
C LEU A 198 9.26 -9.87 0.62
N LYS A 199 10.16 -10.35 -0.23
CA LYS A 199 10.19 -11.75 -0.67
C LYS A 199 10.37 -12.72 0.53
N LYS A 200 11.27 -12.42 1.46
CA LYS A 200 11.55 -13.28 2.62
C LYS A 200 10.41 -13.31 3.63
N ILE A 201 9.79 -12.17 3.90
CA ILE A 201 8.67 -12.10 4.85
C ILE A 201 7.33 -12.50 4.23
N GLY A 202 7.27 -12.72 2.90
CA GLY A 202 6.02 -12.96 2.18
C GLY A 202 5.13 -11.72 2.12
N GLY A 203 5.74 -10.53 2.13
CA GLY A 203 5.05 -9.25 2.10
C GLY A 203 4.92 -8.70 0.69
N THR A 204 3.95 -7.81 0.47
CA THR A 204 3.62 -7.22 -0.83
C THR A 204 3.88 -5.73 -0.89
N SER A 205 4.01 -5.06 0.27
CA SER A 205 4.23 -3.62 0.33
C SER A 205 5.17 -3.25 1.48
N ARG A 206 5.75 -2.05 1.40
CA ARG A 206 6.57 -1.45 2.46
C ARG A 206 5.83 -1.40 3.81
N VAL A 207 4.52 -1.17 3.77
CA VAL A 207 3.66 -1.14 4.95
C VAL A 207 3.63 -2.49 5.65
N HIS A 208 3.63 -3.57 4.89
CA HIS A 208 3.69 -4.93 5.42
C HIS A 208 4.99 -5.16 6.23
N ILE A 209 6.12 -4.60 5.77
CA ILE A 209 7.38 -4.65 6.54
C ILE A 209 7.21 -3.92 7.88
N ALA A 210 6.64 -2.70 7.86
CA ALA A 210 6.45 -1.90 9.08
C ALA A 210 5.54 -2.63 10.08
N ILE A 211 4.39 -3.14 9.63
CA ILE A 211 3.44 -3.88 10.47
C ILE A 211 4.13 -5.10 11.09
N MET A 212 4.85 -5.89 10.29
CA MET A 212 5.52 -7.10 10.80
C MET A 212 6.59 -6.80 11.85
N VAL A 213 7.35 -5.71 11.67
CA VAL A 213 8.31 -5.26 12.69
C VAL A 213 7.62 -4.82 13.98
N LEU A 214 6.48 -4.14 13.87
CA LEU A 214 5.71 -3.70 15.04
C LEU A 214 5.07 -4.88 15.77
N GLU A 215 4.47 -5.84 15.06
CA GLU A 215 3.89 -7.06 15.62
C GLU A 215 4.92 -7.94 16.35
N ALA A 216 6.17 -7.95 15.88
CA ALA A 216 7.24 -8.70 16.53
C ALA A 216 7.76 -8.07 17.83
N ARG A 217 7.51 -6.77 18.05
CA ARG A 217 7.92 -6.03 19.26
C ARG A 217 6.94 -6.18 20.44
N GLY A 218 5.68 -6.50 20.14
CA GLY A 218 4.65 -6.78 21.16
C GLY A 218 4.74 -8.21 21.61
#